data_5babcf5e3a797268dfe777129f9b2832
#
_entry.id   5babcf5e3a797268dfe777129f9b2832
#
_cell.length_a   1.000
_cell.length_b   1.000
_cell.length_c   1.000
_cell.angle_alpha   90.00
_cell.angle_beta   90.00
_cell.angle_gamma   90.00
#
_symmetry.space_group_name_H-M   'P 1'
#
loop_
_entity.id
_entity.type
_entity.pdbx_description
1 polymer ?
#
loop_
_entity_poly.entity_id
_entity_poly.type
_entity_poly.pdbx_seq_one_letter_code
_entity_poly.pdbx_strand_id
1 'polypeptide(L)'
;MSEKNVSIIIPSYNRAHILKEVIPSYFQDETLEVIVINDGSTDNTNSVLAELKEKYSQLVILENETNKKQMYSKNRGIEIAKGKYIFFGDDDSYLLPGVISRLLATKYETGADVIGARILYMNNNEKTIEDCINRHKKEGRFVSDLNRLDFSYTCDLDHPIECFYAQPFVLAERELISKYRFDISYTGNCYREETDFMLSLFIKNKKFIYDSKALLINLPPRKATGGARTANRLKYHYESCINNYRFLKKYNDNLNLLSGQKHAIFYRQC
;
A
#
# COMPACT_ATOMS: atom_id res chain seq x y z
N MET A 1 -23.33 9.75 -13.25
CA MET A 1 -22.78 9.11 -12.03
C MET A 1 -21.66 8.22 -12.49
N SER A 2 -20.49 8.30 -11.86
CA SER A 2 -19.37 7.40 -12.14
C SER A 2 -19.79 5.95 -11.83
N GLU A 3 -19.30 5.00 -12.61
CA GLU A 3 -19.57 3.58 -12.38
C GLU A 3 -18.79 3.11 -11.14
N LYS A 4 -19.49 2.55 -10.16
CA LYS A 4 -18.87 1.95 -8.98
C LYS A 4 -18.25 0.61 -9.35
N ASN A 5 -16.94 0.59 -9.53
CA ASN A 5 -16.23 -0.58 -10.03
C ASN A 5 -14.89 -0.87 -9.35
N VAL A 6 -14.57 -0.19 -8.24
CA VAL A 6 -13.33 -0.37 -7.49
C VAL A 6 -13.61 -1.05 -6.15
N SER A 7 -12.94 -2.18 -5.89
CA SER A 7 -12.83 -2.79 -4.55
C SER A 7 -11.58 -2.28 -3.86
N ILE A 8 -11.73 -1.76 -2.64
CA ILE A 8 -10.62 -1.28 -1.82
C ILE A 8 -10.32 -2.31 -0.74
N ILE A 9 -9.07 -2.76 -0.62
CA ILE A 9 -8.64 -3.81 0.30
C ILE A 9 -7.77 -3.20 1.39
N ILE A 10 -8.17 -3.34 2.66
CA ILE A 10 -7.51 -2.74 3.82
C ILE A 10 -7.31 -3.82 4.90
N PRO A 11 -6.07 -4.32 5.11
CA PRO A 11 -5.74 -5.12 6.29
C PRO A 11 -5.71 -4.22 7.52
N SER A 12 -6.20 -4.71 8.66
CA SER A 12 -6.18 -3.95 9.92
C SER A 12 -5.92 -4.85 11.13
N TYR A 13 -5.09 -4.37 12.05
CA TYR A 13 -4.76 -5.06 13.28
C TYR A 13 -4.57 -4.10 14.44
N ASN A 14 -5.44 -4.17 15.48
CA ASN A 14 -5.39 -3.33 16.68
C ASN A 14 -5.39 -1.81 16.35
N ARG A 15 -6.38 -1.36 15.58
CA ARG A 15 -6.52 0.01 15.08
C ARG A 15 -7.85 0.69 15.42
N ALA A 16 -8.61 0.15 16.40
CA ALA A 16 -9.92 0.68 16.79
C ALA A 16 -9.96 2.21 16.92
N HIS A 17 -8.87 2.80 17.45
CA HIS A 17 -8.77 4.22 17.76
C HIS A 17 -8.69 5.16 16.55
N ILE A 18 -8.39 4.66 15.34
CA ILE A 18 -8.25 5.48 14.12
C ILE A 18 -9.19 5.09 12.98
N LEU A 19 -9.78 3.90 13.00
CA LEU A 19 -10.62 3.42 11.89
C LEU A 19 -11.79 4.34 11.57
N LYS A 20 -12.42 4.97 12.59
CA LYS A 20 -13.53 5.93 12.39
C LYS A 20 -13.11 7.20 11.64
N GLU A 21 -11.82 7.55 11.69
CA GLU A 21 -11.25 8.68 10.96
C GLU A 21 -10.83 8.28 9.55
N VAL A 22 -10.20 7.12 9.40
CA VAL A 22 -9.55 6.70 8.15
C VAL A 22 -10.53 6.09 7.16
N ILE A 23 -11.34 5.10 7.59
CA ILE A 23 -12.19 4.30 6.70
C ILE A 23 -13.19 5.14 5.89
N PRO A 24 -13.81 6.20 6.43
CA PRO A 24 -14.73 7.04 5.64
C PRO A 24 -14.12 7.64 4.37
N SER A 25 -12.81 7.92 4.34
CA SER A 25 -12.14 8.52 3.18
C SER A 25 -12.07 7.60 1.95
N TYR A 26 -12.24 6.31 2.16
CA TYR A 26 -12.21 5.30 1.10
C TYR A 26 -13.54 5.15 0.34
N PHE A 27 -14.65 5.71 0.85
CA PHE A 27 -15.94 5.71 0.15
C PHE A 27 -16.03 6.88 -0.83
N GLN A 28 -15.32 6.75 -1.96
CA GLN A 28 -15.38 7.71 -3.08
C GLN A 28 -16.40 7.26 -4.15
N ASP A 29 -16.67 8.10 -5.13
CA ASP A 29 -17.77 7.89 -6.09
C ASP A 29 -17.66 6.58 -6.85
N GLU A 30 -16.45 6.16 -7.22
CA GLU A 30 -16.17 4.93 -7.96
C GLU A 30 -15.98 3.69 -7.06
N THR A 31 -16.03 3.87 -5.74
CA THR A 31 -15.87 2.76 -4.79
C THR A 31 -17.14 1.88 -4.79
N LEU A 32 -16.97 0.64 -5.22
CA LEU A 32 -17.99 -0.40 -5.14
C LEU A 32 -18.13 -0.93 -3.71
N GLU A 33 -16.99 -1.26 -3.11
CA GLU A 33 -16.88 -1.81 -1.77
C GLU A 33 -15.54 -1.46 -1.11
N VAL A 34 -15.55 -1.36 0.21
CA VAL A 34 -14.34 -1.27 1.04
C VAL A 34 -14.29 -2.56 1.86
N ILE A 35 -13.28 -3.39 1.62
CA ILE A 35 -13.07 -4.68 2.27
C ILE A 35 -12.02 -4.47 3.35
N VAL A 36 -12.45 -4.44 4.62
CA VAL A 36 -11.56 -4.38 5.77
C VAL A 36 -11.38 -5.78 6.32
N ILE A 37 -10.12 -6.22 6.39
CA ILE A 37 -9.77 -7.51 6.95
C ILE A 37 -9.21 -7.29 8.36
N ASN A 38 -10.04 -7.59 9.38
CA ASN A 38 -9.59 -7.60 10.77
C ASN A 38 -8.69 -8.82 11.01
N ASP A 39 -7.40 -8.58 11.17
CA ASP A 39 -6.37 -9.63 11.26
C ASP A 39 -6.21 -10.15 12.70
N GLY A 40 -7.32 -10.57 13.31
CA GLY A 40 -7.32 -11.13 14.66
C GLY A 40 -7.02 -10.10 15.74
N SER A 41 -7.60 -8.89 15.63
CA SER A 41 -7.43 -7.83 16.64
C SER A 41 -7.94 -8.25 18.01
N THR A 42 -7.25 -7.77 19.04
CA THR A 42 -7.57 -8.01 20.46
C THR A 42 -8.12 -6.77 21.18
N ASP A 43 -8.17 -5.63 20.47
CA ASP A 43 -8.79 -4.38 20.95
C ASP A 43 -10.26 -4.27 20.46
N ASN A 44 -10.84 -3.08 20.58
CA ASN A 44 -12.24 -2.83 20.20
C ASN A 44 -12.45 -2.73 18.67
N THR A 45 -11.52 -3.20 17.81
CA THR A 45 -11.63 -3.10 16.35
C THR A 45 -12.94 -3.68 15.82
N ASN A 46 -13.39 -4.84 16.31
CA ASN A 46 -14.65 -5.46 15.88
C ASN A 46 -15.87 -4.56 16.14
N SER A 47 -15.98 -3.96 17.33
CA SER A 47 -17.07 -3.05 17.65
C SER A 47 -17.07 -1.81 16.76
N VAL A 48 -15.90 -1.23 16.51
CA VAL A 48 -15.75 -0.06 15.63
C VAL A 48 -16.13 -0.39 14.19
N LEU A 49 -15.73 -1.55 13.68
CA LEU A 49 -16.09 -1.99 12.33
C LEU A 49 -17.58 -2.25 12.20
N ALA A 50 -18.24 -2.83 13.24
CA ALA A 50 -19.69 -3.02 13.27
C ALA A 50 -20.44 -1.68 13.17
N GLU A 51 -20.06 -0.67 13.97
CA GLU A 51 -20.63 0.68 13.90
C GLU A 51 -20.42 1.34 12.52
N LEU A 52 -19.24 1.16 11.92
CA LEU A 52 -18.97 1.67 10.58
C LEU A 52 -19.82 0.96 9.52
N LYS A 53 -20.06 -0.35 9.68
CA LYS A 53 -20.90 -1.13 8.76
C LYS A 53 -22.36 -0.68 8.78
N GLU A 54 -22.89 -0.28 9.93
CA GLU A 54 -24.24 0.30 10.02
C GLU A 54 -24.36 1.60 9.22
N LYS A 55 -23.29 2.39 9.19
CA LYS A 55 -23.25 3.68 8.50
C LYS A 55 -22.92 3.55 7.01
N TYR A 56 -22.09 2.58 6.64
CA TYR A 56 -21.58 2.41 5.27
C TYR A 56 -21.93 1.02 4.74
N SER A 57 -23.03 0.91 4.00
CA SER A 57 -23.51 -0.37 3.44
C SER A 57 -22.50 -1.06 2.52
N GLN A 58 -21.60 -0.29 1.89
CA GLN A 58 -20.52 -0.77 1.02
C GLN A 58 -19.32 -1.35 1.79
N LEU A 59 -19.25 -1.20 3.13
CA LEU A 59 -18.20 -1.81 3.94
C LEU A 59 -18.41 -3.33 4.01
N VAL A 60 -17.39 -4.09 3.65
CA VAL A 60 -17.32 -5.54 3.81
C VAL A 60 -16.27 -5.85 4.87
N ILE A 61 -16.63 -6.66 5.86
CA ILE A 61 -15.74 -7.03 6.96
C ILE A 61 -15.39 -8.51 6.84
N LEU A 62 -14.09 -8.81 6.84
CA LEU A 62 -13.57 -10.17 7.03
C LEU A 62 -12.81 -10.24 8.34
N GLU A 63 -12.83 -11.40 8.97
CA GLU A 63 -12.08 -11.67 10.20
C GLU A 63 -11.12 -12.84 10.01
N ASN A 64 -9.91 -12.69 10.50
CA ASN A 64 -8.98 -13.78 10.74
C ASN A 64 -9.08 -14.18 12.23
N GLU A 65 -9.09 -15.47 12.52
CA GLU A 65 -9.14 -15.96 13.91
C GLU A 65 -7.94 -15.51 14.74
N THR A 66 -6.77 -15.35 14.09
CA THR A 66 -5.53 -14.89 14.70
C THR A 66 -4.77 -14.01 13.72
N ASN A 67 -3.79 -13.23 14.21
CA ASN A 67 -2.94 -12.40 13.36
C ASN A 67 -2.13 -13.25 12.37
N LYS A 68 -2.48 -13.15 11.09
CA LYS A 68 -1.85 -13.85 9.94
C LYS A 68 -0.96 -12.93 9.11
N LYS A 69 -0.83 -11.67 9.48
CA LYS A 69 -0.12 -10.59 8.80
C LYS A 69 -0.83 -10.08 7.54
N GLN A 70 -0.39 -8.90 7.12
CA GLN A 70 -1.06 -8.15 6.04
C GLN A 70 -1.08 -8.89 4.69
N MET A 71 -0.07 -9.70 4.36
CA MET A 71 -0.04 -10.46 3.11
C MET A 71 -1.18 -11.45 3.01
N TYR A 72 -1.41 -12.21 4.10
CA TYR A 72 -2.52 -13.16 4.16
C TYR A 72 -3.86 -12.42 4.07
N SER A 73 -4.01 -11.33 4.79
CA SER A 73 -5.22 -10.49 4.78
C SER A 73 -5.46 -9.87 3.40
N LYS A 74 -4.44 -9.31 2.74
CA LYS A 74 -4.54 -8.80 1.36
C LYS A 74 -4.97 -9.91 0.38
N ASN A 75 -4.39 -11.10 0.48
CA ASN A 75 -4.76 -12.24 -0.36
C ASN A 75 -6.24 -12.63 -0.17
N ARG A 76 -6.74 -12.67 1.07
CA ARG A 76 -8.17 -12.92 1.33
C ARG A 76 -9.07 -11.83 0.72
N GLY A 77 -8.66 -10.57 0.82
CA GLY A 77 -9.37 -9.46 0.20
C GLY A 77 -9.45 -9.60 -1.32
N ILE A 78 -8.34 -9.98 -1.98
CA ILE A 78 -8.30 -10.23 -3.42
C ILE A 78 -9.30 -11.33 -3.84
N GLU A 79 -9.43 -12.39 -3.04
CA GLU A 79 -10.31 -13.53 -3.35
C GLU A 79 -11.78 -13.16 -3.40
N ILE A 80 -12.23 -12.24 -2.56
CA ILE A 80 -13.66 -11.85 -2.47
C ILE A 80 -14.01 -10.56 -3.20
N ALA A 81 -13.00 -9.80 -3.65
CA ALA A 81 -13.21 -8.53 -4.35
C ALA A 81 -14.09 -8.70 -5.61
N LYS A 82 -15.07 -7.82 -5.79
CA LYS A 82 -16.07 -7.87 -6.88
C LYS A 82 -15.83 -6.79 -7.93
N GLY A 83 -15.13 -5.71 -7.58
CA GLY A 83 -14.84 -4.62 -8.48
C GLY A 83 -14.02 -5.06 -9.70
N LYS A 84 -14.14 -4.35 -10.80
CA LYS A 84 -13.27 -4.52 -11.97
C LYS A 84 -11.83 -4.21 -11.63
N TYR A 85 -11.62 -3.22 -10.74
CA TYR A 85 -10.33 -2.79 -10.26
C TYR A 85 -10.19 -3.09 -8.76
N ILE A 86 -8.95 -3.29 -8.32
CA ILE A 86 -8.55 -3.36 -6.92
C ILE A 86 -7.65 -2.18 -6.63
N PHE A 87 -7.91 -1.52 -5.49
CA PHE A 87 -7.02 -0.57 -4.87
C PHE A 87 -6.60 -1.10 -3.49
N PHE A 88 -5.28 -1.12 -3.22
CA PHE A 88 -4.79 -1.46 -1.90
C PHE A 88 -4.69 -0.19 -1.04
N GLY A 89 -5.40 -0.20 0.08
CA GLY A 89 -5.37 0.83 1.11
C GLY A 89 -4.69 0.36 2.38
N ASP A 90 -4.62 1.24 3.37
CA ASP A 90 -4.05 0.95 4.69
C ASP A 90 -4.94 1.55 5.79
N ASP A 91 -4.85 0.99 7.00
CA ASP A 91 -5.69 1.38 8.14
C ASP A 91 -5.19 2.64 8.87
N ASP A 92 -4.05 3.19 8.47
CA ASP A 92 -3.48 4.44 8.99
C ASP A 92 -3.22 5.52 7.93
N SER A 93 -3.80 5.34 6.75
CA SER A 93 -3.71 6.32 5.65
C SER A 93 -5.10 6.65 5.13
N TYR A 94 -5.35 7.91 4.81
CA TYR A 94 -6.61 8.31 4.21
C TYR A 94 -6.42 8.97 2.85
N LEU A 95 -7.41 8.77 1.98
CA LEU A 95 -7.43 9.33 0.63
C LEU A 95 -7.94 10.76 0.66
N LEU A 96 -7.30 11.65 -0.09
CA LEU A 96 -7.92 12.92 -0.41
C LEU A 96 -9.06 12.72 -1.43
N PRO A 97 -10.04 13.63 -1.47
CA PRO A 97 -11.16 13.54 -2.42
C PRO A 97 -10.68 13.40 -3.88
N GLY A 98 -11.31 12.50 -4.64
CA GLY A 98 -11.04 12.30 -6.06
C GLY A 98 -9.81 11.44 -6.39
N VAL A 99 -9.17 10.80 -5.41
CA VAL A 99 -8.01 9.92 -5.65
C VAL A 99 -8.37 8.77 -6.57
N ILE A 100 -9.47 8.08 -6.33
CA ILE A 100 -9.88 6.92 -7.14
C ILE A 100 -10.21 7.35 -8.58
N SER A 101 -10.97 8.45 -8.75
CA SER A 101 -11.24 9.03 -10.07
C SER A 101 -9.96 9.34 -10.83
N ARG A 102 -8.97 9.95 -10.15
CA ARG A 102 -7.69 10.32 -10.75
C ARG A 102 -6.90 9.09 -11.20
N LEU A 103 -6.82 8.05 -10.37
CA LEU A 103 -6.12 6.80 -10.73
C LEU A 103 -6.78 6.10 -11.91
N LEU A 104 -8.11 6.07 -11.97
CA LEU A 104 -8.85 5.53 -13.11
C LEU A 104 -8.61 6.33 -14.38
N ALA A 105 -8.65 7.66 -14.31
CA ALA A 105 -8.33 8.53 -15.45
C ALA A 105 -6.93 8.22 -15.99
N THR A 106 -5.92 8.17 -15.12
CA THR A 106 -4.55 7.82 -15.51
C THR A 106 -4.46 6.42 -16.12
N LYS A 107 -5.22 5.44 -15.58
CA LYS A 107 -5.32 4.10 -16.18
C LYS A 107 -5.83 4.15 -17.62
N TYR A 108 -6.90 4.89 -17.86
CA TYR A 108 -7.49 5.01 -19.20
C TYR A 108 -6.59 5.80 -20.18
N GLU A 109 -5.95 6.86 -19.72
CA GLU A 109 -5.06 7.69 -20.54
C GLU A 109 -3.78 6.97 -20.95
N THR A 110 -3.19 6.16 -20.05
CA THR A 110 -1.86 5.57 -20.25
C THR A 110 -1.90 4.10 -20.68
N GLY A 111 -3.02 3.41 -20.47
CA GLY A 111 -3.14 1.97 -20.63
C GLY A 111 -2.28 1.14 -19.67
N ALA A 112 -1.71 1.76 -18.63
CA ALA A 112 -0.82 1.08 -17.69
C ALA A 112 -1.52 -0.07 -16.93
N ASP A 113 -0.77 -1.10 -16.56
CA ASP A 113 -1.27 -2.24 -15.79
C ASP A 113 -1.47 -1.88 -14.32
N VAL A 114 -0.57 -1.07 -13.76
CA VAL A 114 -0.55 -0.67 -12.34
C VAL A 114 -0.35 0.83 -12.23
N ILE A 115 -1.21 1.52 -11.52
CA ILE A 115 -1.11 2.96 -11.26
C ILE A 115 -0.87 3.17 -9.76
N GLY A 116 0.29 3.75 -9.43
CA GLY A 116 0.66 4.10 -8.06
C GLY A 116 0.23 5.52 -7.70
N ALA A 117 -0.29 5.67 -6.49
CA ALA A 117 -0.62 6.96 -5.89
C ALA A 117 0.56 7.53 -5.10
N ARG A 118 0.55 8.84 -4.89
CA ARG A 118 1.48 9.55 -4.00
C ARG A 118 1.03 9.42 -2.56
N ILE A 119 1.97 9.10 -1.67
CA ILE A 119 1.72 9.12 -0.24
C ILE A 119 2.63 10.14 0.45
N LEU A 120 2.07 10.92 1.35
CA LEU A 120 2.81 11.82 2.23
C LEU A 120 2.65 11.37 3.67
N TYR A 121 3.77 11.25 4.37
CA TYR A 121 3.81 10.82 5.76
C TYR A 121 3.81 12.04 6.69
N MET A 122 2.80 12.14 7.55
CA MET A 122 2.75 13.18 8.57
C MET A 122 3.81 12.94 9.65
N ASN A 123 4.46 14.03 10.07
CA ASN A 123 5.33 14.05 11.23
C ASN A 123 4.52 14.27 12.52
N ASN A 124 5.07 13.87 13.67
CA ASN A 124 4.41 14.04 14.97
C ASN A 124 4.15 15.52 15.34
N ASN A 125 4.88 16.45 14.75
CA ASN A 125 4.76 17.90 15.02
C ASN A 125 3.74 18.58 14.10
N GLU A 126 3.27 17.93 13.05
CA GLU A 126 2.27 18.48 12.12
C GLU A 126 0.88 18.31 12.72
N LYS A 127 0.10 19.41 12.67
CA LYS A 127 -1.26 19.46 13.22
C LYS A 127 -2.31 19.27 12.15
N THR A 128 -1.99 19.65 10.92
CA THR A 128 -2.91 19.67 9.78
C THR A 128 -2.32 18.92 8.58
N ILE A 129 -3.20 18.53 7.67
CA ILE A 129 -2.82 17.97 6.35
C ILE A 129 -1.99 19.01 5.57
N GLU A 130 -2.38 20.29 5.66
CA GLU A 130 -1.71 21.37 4.97
C GLU A 130 -0.24 21.53 5.43
N ASP A 131 0.04 21.36 6.72
CA ASP A 131 1.41 21.35 7.25
C ASP A 131 2.25 20.25 6.56
N CYS A 132 1.69 19.05 6.44
CA CYS A 132 2.33 17.93 5.77
C CYS A 132 2.58 18.22 4.28
N ILE A 133 1.56 18.71 3.57
CA ILE A 133 1.68 19.05 2.15
C ILE A 133 2.73 20.12 1.94
N ASN A 134 2.74 21.19 2.76
CA ASN A 134 3.68 22.30 2.63
C ASN A 134 5.13 21.88 2.92
N ARG A 135 5.36 20.96 3.84
CA ARG A 135 6.68 20.39 4.04
C ARG A 135 7.12 19.60 2.81
N HIS A 136 6.27 18.73 2.27
CA HIS A 136 6.62 17.91 1.10
C HIS A 136 6.73 18.72 -0.20
N LYS A 137 6.11 19.89 -0.32
CA LYS A 137 6.40 20.82 -1.42
C LYS A 137 7.87 21.28 -1.45
N LYS A 138 8.52 21.35 -0.28
CA LYS A 138 9.93 21.79 -0.14
C LYS A 138 10.91 20.61 -0.15
N GLU A 139 10.54 19.49 0.47
CA GLU A 139 11.39 18.34 0.76
C GLU A 139 11.06 17.11 -0.10
N GLY A 140 9.98 17.18 -0.88
CA GLY A 140 9.52 16.07 -1.72
C GLY A 140 10.56 15.70 -2.77
N ARG A 141 10.75 14.41 -2.96
CA ARG A 141 11.72 13.86 -3.90
C ARG A 141 11.14 12.68 -4.67
N PHE A 142 11.68 12.46 -5.85
CA PHE A 142 11.48 11.25 -6.62
C PHE A 142 12.81 10.50 -6.69
N VAL A 143 12.86 9.33 -6.09
CA VAL A 143 14.00 8.42 -6.14
C VAL A 143 13.50 7.07 -6.62
N SER A 144 14.15 6.51 -7.62
CA SER A 144 13.84 5.19 -8.16
C SER A 144 15.17 4.49 -8.51
N ASP A 145 15.81 3.91 -7.48
CA ASP A 145 17.11 3.25 -7.59
C ASP A 145 16.99 1.74 -7.34
N LEU A 146 16.99 0.98 -8.43
CA LEU A 146 16.96 -0.49 -8.38
C LEU A 146 18.22 -1.10 -7.76
N ASN A 147 19.38 -0.44 -7.85
CA ASN A 147 20.62 -0.97 -7.30
C ASN A 147 20.62 -0.95 -5.78
N ARG A 148 20.09 0.14 -5.19
CA ARG A 148 19.98 0.33 -3.75
C ARG A 148 18.64 -0.11 -3.20
N LEU A 149 17.67 -0.44 -4.06
CA LEU A 149 16.27 -0.66 -3.70
C LEU A 149 15.69 0.52 -2.90
N ASP A 150 16.10 1.73 -3.29
CA ASP A 150 15.63 2.98 -2.70
C ASP A 150 14.55 3.59 -3.60
N PHE A 151 13.34 3.68 -3.06
CA PHE A 151 12.16 4.21 -3.76
C PHE A 151 11.49 5.26 -2.89
N SER A 152 11.49 6.50 -3.34
CA SER A 152 10.84 7.61 -2.64
C SER A 152 10.06 8.47 -3.63
N TYR A 153 8.74 8.38 -3.58
CA TYR A 153 7.81 9.04 -4.50
C TYR A 153 6.94 10.03 -3.72
N THR A 154 7.55 11.12 -3.26
CA THR A 154 6.87 12.11 -2.42
C THR A 154 6.78 13.50 -3.07
N CYS A 155 7.45 13.72 -4.22
CA CYS A 155 7.36 14.98 -4.94
C CYS A 155 6.04 15.11 -5.72
N ASP A 156 5.69 16.36 -6.01
CA ASP A 156 4.61 16.69 -6.94
C ASP A 156 5.17 16.81 -8.36
N LEU A 157 4.61 16.11 -9.31
CA LEU A 157 5.00 16.10 -10.72
C LEU A 157 3.89 16.72 -11.58
N ASP A 158 4.27 17.34 -12.69
CA ASP A 158 3.31 17.98 -13.60
C ASP A 158 2.45 16.96 -14.34
N HIS A 159 2.98 15.76 -14.59
CA HIS A 159 2.31 14.68 -15.30
C HIS A 159 2.68 13.30 -14.71
N PRO A 160 1.85 12.27 -14.94
CA PRO A 160 2.19 10.89 -14.55
C PRO A 160 3.42 10.40 -15.28
N ILE A 161 4.24 9.60 -14.61
CA ILE A 161 5.50 9.07 -15.16
C ILE A 161 5.58 7.55 -15.03
N GLU A 162 6.28 6.92 -15.97
CA GLU A 162 6.60 5.51 -15.90
C GLU A 162 7.64 5.24 -14.80
N CYS A 163 7.47 4.14 -14.06
CA CYS A 163 8.36 3.77 -12.97
C CYS A 163 8.55 2.26 -12.89
N PHE A 164 9.59 1.80 -12.19
CA PHE A 164 9.84 0.36 -11.96
C PHE A 164 9.04 -0.20 -10.79
N TYR A 165 8.63 0.67 -9.89
CA TYR A 165 8.01 0.31 -8.62
C TYR A 165 6.97 1.36 -8.29
N ALA A 166 5.84 0.94 -7.78
CA ALA A 166 4.88 1.82 -7.15
C ALA A 166 4.85 1.51 -5.65
N GLN A 167 4.66 2.53 -4.84
CA GLN A 167 4.36 2.34 -3.42
C GLN A 167 3.07 1.51 -3.28
N PRO A 168 2.79 0.90 -2.13
CA PRO A 168 1.73 -0.11 -1.98
C PRO A 168 0.31 0.36 -2.30
N PHE A 169 0.12 1.67 -2.45
CA PHE A 169 -1.17 2.29 -2.78
C PHE A 169 -1.35 2.32 -4.30
N VAL A 170 -1.77 1.20 -4.84
CA VAL A 170 -1.91 1.02 -6.29
C VAL A 170 -3.31 0.62 -6.70
N LEU A 171 -3.72 1.11 -7.87
CA LEU A 171 -4.88 0.65 -8.62
C LEU A 171 -4.43 -0.28 -9.75
N ALA A 172 -5.06 -1.43 -9.87
CA ALA A 172 -4.85 -2.35 -10.98
C ALA A 172 -6.12 -3.16 -11.29
N GLU A 173 -6.18 -3.79 -12.45
CA GLU A 173 -7.31 -4.66 -12.79
C GLU A 173 -7.34 -5.89 -11.87
N ARG A 174 -8.54 -6.22 -11.35
CA ARG A 174 -8.73 -7.40 -10.51
C ARG A 174 -8.28 -8.68 -11.21
N GLU A 175 -8.54 -8.82 -12.51
CA GLU A 175 -8.10 -9.98 -13.28
C GLU A 175 -6.57 -10.14 -13.27
N LEU A 176 -5.81 -9.04 -13.36
CA LEU A 176 -4.36 -9.07 -13.21
C LEU A 176 -3.96 -9.49 -11.80
N ILE A 177 -4.46 -8.78 -10.78
CA ILE A 177 -4.09 -8.99 -9.38
C ILE A 177 -4.43 -10.42 -8.91
N SER A 178 -5.55 -10.99 -9.36
CA SER A 178 -5.98 -12.34 -8.98
C SER A 178 -5.03 -13.46 -9.47
N LYS A 179 -4.22 -13.19 -10.50
CA LYS A 179 -3.20 -14.13 -10.99
C LYS A 179 -1.94 -14.15 -10.12
N TYR A 180 -1.78 -13.18 -9.24
CA TYR A 180 -0.62 -13.02 -8.36
C TYR A 180 -1.07 -13.01 -6.90
N ARG A 181 -0.16 -13.40 -6.01
CA ARG A 181 -0.42 -13.43 -4.57
C ARG A 181 0.74 -12.81 -3.83
N PHE A 182 0.43 -12.13 -2.73
CA PHE A 182 1.44 -11.75 -1.76
C PHE A 182 2.09 -13.00 -1.17
N ASP A 183 3.40 -12.99 -1.07
CA ASP A 183 4.16 -14.11 -0.50
C ASP A 183 4.02 -14.13 1.02
N ILE A 184 3.29 -15.12 1.56
CA ILE A 184 3.03 -15.26 3.00
C ILE A 184 4.23 -15.77 3.79
N SER A 185 5.36 -16.03 3.15
CA SER A 185 6.57 -16.51 3.82
C SER A 185 7.33 -15.40 4.57
N TYR A 186 7.03 -14.12 4.29
CA TYR A 186 7.59 -12.99 5.04
C TYR A 186 7.10 -12.99 6.48
N THR A 187 8.03 -12.79 7.42
CA THR A 187 7.75 -12.93 8.85
C THR A 187 8.06 -11.64 9.63
N GLY A 188 7.65 -11.59 10.90
CA GLY A 188 7.95 -10.47 11.79
C GLY A 188 7.37 -9.15 11.29
N ASN A 189 8.24 -8.20 10.93
CA ASN A 189 7.86 -6.90 10.39
C ASN A 189 7.47 -6.88 8.91
N CYS A 190 7.52 -8.04 8.24
CA CYS A 190 7.14 -8.22 6.83
C CYS A 190 7.90 -7.34 5.82
N TYR A 191 9.06 -6.80 6.19
CA TYR A 191 9.86 -5.93 5.32
C TYR A 191 10.06 -6.55 3.93
N ARG A 192 9.91 -5.76 2.86
CA ARG A 192 9.98 -6.15 1.43
C ARG A 192 8.78 -6.93 0.86
N GLU A 193 7.75 -7.26 1.62
CA GLU A 193 6.63 -8.04 1.08
C GLU A 193 5.90 -7.34 -0.08
N GLU A 194 5.72 -6.02 0.03
CA GLU A 194 5.12 -5.20 -1.03
C GLU A 194 6.08 -5.02 -2.20
N THR A 195 7.38 -4.87 -1.92
CA THR A 195 8.42 -4.84 -2.96
C THR A 195 8.45 -6.15 -3.76
N ASP A 196 8.30 -7.29 -3.07
CA ASP A 196 8.19 -8.61 -3.70
C ASP A 196 7.00 -8.67 -4.65
N PHE A 197 5.81 -8.28 -4.17
CA PHE A 197 4.61 -8.32 -4.96
C PHE A 197 4.72 -7.42 -6.22
N MET A 198 5.16 -6.17 -6.06
CA MET A 198 5.31 -5.24 -7.18
C MET A 198 6.39 -5.71 -8.18
N LEU A 199 7.53 -6.19 -7.69
CA LEU A 199 8.59 -6.69 -8.56
C LEU A 199 8.15 -7.95 -9.32
N SER A 200 7.35 -8.82 -8.70
CA SER A 200 6.78 -10.00 -9.38
C SER A 200 5.94 -9.65 -10.61
N LEU A 201 5.24 -8.51 -10.57
CA LEU A 201 4.49 -7.98 -11.70
C LEU A 201 5.44 -7.33 -12.72
N PHE A 202 6.39 -6.52 -12.26
CA PHE A 202 7.30 -5.77 -13.12
C PHE A 202 8.16 -6.69 -14.00
N ILE A 203 8.74 -7.76 -13.44
CA ILE A 203 9.52 -8.75 -14.21
C ILE A 203 8.69 -9.54 -15.25
N LYS A 204 7.37 -9.43 -15.20
CA LYS A 204 6.42 -9.93 -16.20
C LYS A 204 5.99 -8.85 -17.20
N ASN A 205 6.83 -7.81 -17.36
CA ASN A 205 6.63 -6.70 -18.28
C ASN A 205 5.31 -5.95 -18.06
N LYS A 206 4.85 -5.85 -16.81
CA LYS A 206 3.69 -5.02 -16.49
C LYS A 206 4.11 -3.57 -16.41
N LYS A 207 3.33 -2.69 -17.06
CA LYS A 207 3.58 -1.25 -17.13
C LYS A 207 3.09 -0.58 -15.86
N PHE A 208 4.01 0.11 -15.19
CA PHE A 208 3.74 0.88 -13.97
C PHE A 208 3.78 2.37 -14.26
N ILE A 209 2.78 3.09 -13.79
CA ILE A 209 2.73 4.56 -13.82
C ILE A 209 2.56 5.08 -12.39
N TYR A 210 3.35 6.09 -12.03
CA TYR A 210 3.16 6.86 -10.82
C TYR A 210 2.43 8.16 -11.13
N ASP A 211 1.33 8.43 -10.42
CA ASP A 211 0.58 9.68 -10.53
C ASP A 211 0.60 10.44 -9.20
N SER A 212 1.37 11.52 -9.17
CA SER A 212 1.55 12.34 -7.98
C SER A 212 0.30 13.15 -7.58
N LYS A 213 -0.67 13.29 -8.48
CA LYS A 213 -1.92 14.03 -8.20
C LYS A 213 -2.93 13.18 -7.45
N ALA A 214 -2.81 11.86 -7.49
CA ALA A 214 -3.56 10.95 -6.63
C ALA A 214 -2.89 10.89 -5.25
N LEU A 215 -3.36 11.67 -4.29
CA LEU A 215 -2.66 11.92 -3.02
C LEU A 215 -3.34 11.26 -1.83
N LEU A 216 -2.54 10.52 -1.04
CA LEU A 216 -2.88 9.96 0.26
C LEU A 216 -2.04 10.60 1.36
N ILE A 217 -2.58 10.59 2.56
CA ILE A 217 -1.88 11.06 3.76
C ILE A 217 -1.80 9.93 4.80
N ASN A 218 -0.59 9.55 5.16
CA ASN A 218 -0.36 8.61 6.25
C ASN A 218 -0.31 9.35 7.59
N LEU A 219 -1.06 8.86 8.57
CA LEU A 219 -1.16 9.46 9.89
C LEU A 219 0.18 9.47 10.64
N PRO A 220 0.42 10.45 11.52
CA PRO A 220 1.69 10.55 12.24
C PRO A 220 1.89 9.36 13.17
N PRO A 221 3.15 8.90 13.40
CA PRO A 221 3.46 7.71 14.18
C PRO A 221 2.84 7.69 15.59
N ARG A 222 2.70 8.85 16.25
CA ARG A 222 2.04 8.98 17.57
C ARG A 222 0.56 8.58 17.54
N LYS A 223 -0.10 8.76 16.39
CA LYS A 223 -1.51 8.46 16.18
C LYS A 223 -1.70 7.04 15.62
N ALA A 224 -0.85 6.66 14.69
CA ALA A 224 -0.87 5.34 14.06
C ALA A 224 -0.15 4.27 14.91
N THR A 225 -0.51 4.14 16.19
CA THR A 225 0.02 3.09 17.08
C THR A 225 -0.64 1.73 16.80
N GLY A 226 0.00 0.62 17.17
CA GLY A 226 -0.49 -0.74 16.86
C GLY A 226 0.02 -1.27 15.51
N GLY A 227 -0.70 -2.22 14.92
CA GLY A 227 -0.31 -2.86 13.65
C GLY A 227 0.98 -3.69 13.78
N ALA A 228 1.77 -3.72 12.71
CA ALA A 228 3.04 -4.46 12.66
C ALA A 228 4.23 -3.73 13.32
N ARG A 229 4.02 -2.51 13.83
CA ARG A 229 5.09 -1.69 14.42
C ARG A 229 5.54 -2.29 15.75
N THR A 230 6.84 -2.57 15.88
CA THR A 230 7.47 -3.01 17.13
C THR A 230 8.30 -1.89 17.73
N ALA A 231 8.20 -1.72 19.07
CA ALA A 231 9.04 -0.78 19.81
C ALA A 231 10.51 -1.26 19.92
N ASN A 232 10.77 -2.55 19.73
CA ASN A 232 12.12 -3.12 19.80
C ASN A 232 12.87 -2.92 18.47
N ARG A 233 13.73 -1.89 18.43
CA ARG A 233 14.53 -1.54 17.25
C ARG A 233 15.48 -2.66 16.79
N LEU A 234 16.12 -3.38 17.72
CA LEU A 234 17.02 -4.48 17.39
C LEU A 234 16.27 -5.62 16.72
N LYS A 235 15.12 -6.00 17.27
CA LYS A 235 14.23 -7.00 16.66
C LYS A 235 13.78 -6.56 15.27
N TYR A 236 13.39 -5.29 15.11
CA TYR A 236 12.99 -4.75 13.81
C TYR A 236 14.10 -4.88 12.76
N HIS A 237 15.33 -4.47 13.09
CA HIS A 237 16.46 -4.59 12.17
C HIS A 237 16.81 -6.04 11.84
N TYR A 238 16.79 -6.92 12.83
CA TYR A 238 17.02 -8.36 12.61
C TYR A 238 16.00 -8.96 11.64
N GLU A 239 14.72 -8.72 11.87
CA GLU A 239 13.63 -9.18 10.98
C GLU A 239 13.76 -8.58 9.58
N SER A 240 14.12 -7.30 9.48
CA SER A 240 14.36 -6.63 8.19
C SER A 240 15.50 -7.28 7.41
N CYS A 241 16.61 -7.62 8.06
CA CYS A 241 17.73 -8.31 7.43
C CYS A 241 17.33 -9.68 6.88
N ILE A 242 16.59 -10.48 7.66
CA ILE A 242 16.10 -11.81 7.24
C ILE A 242 15.19 -11.68 6.02
N ASN A 243 14.21 -10.78 6.07
CA ASN A 243 13.26 -10.59 4.99
C ASN A 243 13.93 -10.01 3.73
N ASN A 244 14.87 -9.06 3.90
CA ASN A 244 15.65 -8.53 2.78
C ASN A 244 16.52 -9.62 2.12
N TYR A 245 17.16 -10.47 2.91
CA TYR A 245 17.94 -11.61 2.38
C TYR A 245 17.04 -12.57 1.58
N ARG A 246 15.84 -12.90 2.10
CA ARG A 246 14.84 -13.73 1.41
C ARG A 246 14.45 -13.13 0.06
N PHE A 247 14.14 -11.83 0.05
CA PHE A 247 13.81 -11.08 -1.15
C PHE A 247 14.97 -11.11 -2.17
N LEU A 248 16.19 -10.81 -1.73
CA LEU A 248 17.36 -10.80 -2.61
C LEU A 248 17.70 -12.19 -3.15
N LYS A 249 17.56 -13.23 -2.34
CA LYS A 249 17.74 -14.61 -2.82
C LYS A 249 16.78 -14.97 -3.96
N LYS A 250 15.57 -14.40 -3.94
CA LYS A 250 14.54 -14.61 -4.96
C LYS A 250 14.80 -13.79 -6.23
N TYR A 251 15.29 -12.55 -6.10
CA TYR A 251 15.26 -11.58 -7.18
C TYR A 251 16.61 -10.97 -7.59
N ASN A 252 17.73 -11.33 -6.95
CA ASN A 252 19.01 -10.67 -7.25
C ASN A 252 19.41 -10.73 -8.72
N ASP A 253 19.18 -11.85 -9.39
CA ASP A 253 19.49 -12.01 -10.81
C ASP A 253 18.61 -11.14 -11.70
N ASN A 254 17.32 -11.03 -11.37
CA ASN A 254 16.39 -10.11 -12.05
C ASN A 254 16.81 -8.65 -11.84
N LEU A 255 17.17 -8.28 -10.62
CA LEU A 255 17.64 -6.93 -10.31
C LEU A 255 18.95 -6.58 -11.03
N ASN A 256 19.88 -7.54 -11.14
CA ASN A 256 21.12 -7.37 -11.89
C ASN A 256 20.83 -7.18 -13.39
N LEU A 257 19.90 -7.95 -13.95
CA LEU A 257 19.49 -7.81 -15.34
C LEU A 257 18.85 -6.43 -15.59
N LEU A 258 17.90 -6.04 -14.75
CA LEU A 258 17.15 -4.78 -14.90
C LEU A 258 18.03 -3.54 -14.72
N SER A 259 19.00 -3.59 -13.82
CA SER A 259 19.91 -2.45 -13.54
C SER A 259 21.12 -2.40 -14.48
N GLY A 260 21.37 -3.44 -15.28
CA GLY A 260 22.58 -3.57 -16.09
C GLY A 260 23.88 -3.74 -15.29
N GLN A 261 23.78 -3.99 -13.98
CA GLN A 261 24.92 -4.10 -13.08
C GLN A 261 24.88 -5.43 -12.32
N LYS A 262 26.03 -6.10 -12.21
CA LYS A 262 26.15 -7.33 -11.43
C LYS A 262 26.56 -7.02 -10.00
N HIS A 263 25.65 -7.24 -9.07
CA HIS A 263 25.90 -7.13 -7.64
C HIS A 263 25.72 -8.48 -6.96
N ALA A 264 26.59 -8.79 -6.00
CA ALA A 264 26.34 -9.89 -5.08
C ALA A 264 25.18 -9.53 -4.13
N ILE A 265 24.48 -10.56 -3.60
CA ILE A 265 23.35 -10.38 -2.67
C ILE A 265 23.73 -9.44 -1.52
N PHE A 266 24.94 -9.59 -0.95
CA PHE A 266 25.40 -8.78 0.18
C PHE A 266 25.55 -7.27 -0.12
N TYR A 267 25.76 -6.89 -1.36
CA TYR A 267 25.84 -5.48 -1.74
C TYR A 267 24.52 -4.71 -1.51
N ARG A 268 23.39 -5.38 -1.73
CA ARG A 268 22.06 -4.77 -1.56
C ARG A 268 21.47 -4.98 -0.16
N GLN A 269 22.18 -5.68 0.70
CA GLN A 269 21.70 -6.02 2.04
C GLN A 269 22.07 -4.94 3.07
N CYS A 270 23.08 -4.17 2.81
CA CYS A 270 23.52 -3.01 3.60
C CYS A 270 22.95 -1.71 3.02
#